data_90e9cb15519369522f1d968c93c0083c
#
_entry.id   90e9cb15519369522f1d968c93c0083c
#
_cell.length_a   1.000
_cell.length_b   1.000
_cell.length_c   1.000
_cell.angle_alpha   90.00
_cell.angle_beta   90.00
_cell.angle_gamma   90.00
#
_symmetry.space_group_name_H-M   'P 1'
#
loop_
_entity.id
_entity.type
_entity.pdbx_description
1 polymer ?
#
loop_
_entity_poly.entity_id
_entity_poly.type
_entity_poly.pdbx_seq_one_letter_code
_entity_poly.pdbx_strand_id
1 'polypeptide(L)'
;GDCEVVEGWLETAVAFLDANPKFAVACGRRRERFPDATIYNRLTDMEWDTPIGTAKSCGGDALFRAEALREVGGYNPTVIAGEEPEMCVRLRQAGWTIERLDAEMTLHDAAMTKFSQWWKRNVRAGHAYAQGAAMHGKTDGHNLKQVKSIVLSGMLLPAIYAFGLVALSTYVFALHANGEWPEHTFMLLACGGLSLILLVYVWLGFRIWKYRLRRGDHAGSSAWYAVFTVIGKLPNAIGMLTYWKNHKLGKQAKIIEYKSAEGATA
;
A
#
# COMPACT_ATOMS: atom_id res chain seq x y z
N GLY A 1 -4.24 -23.50 -4.41
CA GLY A 1 -4.15 -22.08 -4.04
C GLY A 1 -2.75 -21.54 -4.29
N ASP A 2 -2.60 -20.24 -4.17
CA ASP A 2 -1.34 -19.53 -4.39
C ASP A 2 -0.49 -19.39 -3.11
N CYS A 3 -0.86 -20.11 -2.06
CA CYS A 3 -0.21 -20.06 -0.75
C CYS A 3 0.04 -21.48 -0.22
N GLU A 4 1.22 -21.70 0.35
CA GLU A 4 1.64 -22.95 0.99
C GLU A 4 2.04 -22.65 2.43
N VAL A 5 1.49 -23.44 3.37
CA VAL A 5 1.81 -23.31 4.80
C VAL A 5 3.15 -23.97 5.07
N VAL A 6 4.03 -23.28 5.78
CA VAL A 6 5.33 -23.81 6.17
C VAL A 6 5.15 -24.85 7.29
N GLU A 7 5.97 -25.91 7.24
CA GLU A 7 5.98 -26.97 8.25
C GLU A 7 6.23 -26.39 9.66
N GLY A 8 5.49 -26.90 10.64
CA GLY A 8 5.57 -26.44 12.04
C GLY A 8 4.85 -25.13 12.35
N TRP A 9 4.34 -24.41 11.33
CA TRP A 9 3.62 -23.15 11.57
C TRP A 9 2.34 -23.35 12.37
N LEU A 10 1.51 -24.34 12.00
CA LEU A 10 0.23 -24.56 12.68
C LEU A 10 0.43 -24.91 14.14
N GLU A 11 1.38 -25.78 14.45
CA GLU A 11 1.72 -26.15 15.83
C GLU A 11 2.18 -24.96 16.65
N THR A 12 3.05 -24.12 16.07
CA THR A 12 3.55 -22.89 16.70
C THR A 12 2.43 -21.88 16.99
N ALA A 13 1.55 -21.68 16.00
CA ALA A 13 0.47 -20.70 16.12
C ALA A 13 -0.63 -21.19 17.09
N VAL A 14 -0.97 -22.49 17.09
CA VAL A 14 -1.91 -23.09 18.04
C VAL A 14 -1.37 -22.99 19.45
N ALA A 15 -0.13 -23.44 19.70
CA ALA A 15 0.49 -23.36 21.02
C ALA A 15 0.52 -21.93 21.58
N PHE A 16 0.83 -20.94 20.72
CA PHE A 16 0.77 -19.54 21.12
C PHE A 16 -0.63 -19.09 21.51
N LEU A 17 -1.64 -19.37 20.68
CA LEU A 17 -3.02 -18.98 20.97
C LEU A 17 -3.56 -19.67 22.21
N ASP A 18 -3.26 -20.95 22.46
CA ASP A 18 -3.69 -21.68 23.63
C ASP A 18 -3.10 -21.10 24.92
N ALA A 19 -1.82 -20.72 24.87
CA ALA A 19 -1.15 -20.08 26.00
C ALA A 19 -1.59 -18.62 26.24
N ASN A 20 -2.22 -17.97 25.24
CA ASN A 20 -2.52 -16.54 25.27
C ASN A 20 -3.99 -16.26 24.91
N PRO A 21 -4.95 -16.45 25.83
CA PRO A 21 -6.39 -16.39 25.54
C PRO A 21 -6.90 -15.02 25.12
N LYS A 22 -6.15 -13.93 25.33
CA LYS A 22 -6.50 -12.56 24.87
C LYS A 22 -6.16 -12.28 23.42
N PHE A 23 -5.45 -13.19 22.77
CA PHE A 23 -5.07 -13.02 21.37
C PHE A 23 -6.08 -13.72 20.44
N ALA A 24 -6.64 -12.96 19.50
CA ALA A 24 -7.53 -13.48 18.48
C ALA A 24 -6.76 -14.10 17.31
N VAL A 25 -5.55 -13.63 17.05
CA VAL A 25 -4.81 -13.94 15.84
C VAL A 25 -3.33 -14.12 16.11
N ALA A 26 -2.77 -15.21 15.59
CA ALA A 26 -1.35 -15.42 15.43
C ALA A 26 -1.01 -15.37 13.92
N CYS A 27 -0.06 -14.52 13.55
CA CYS A 27 0.51 -14.49 12.20
C CYS A 27 2.04 -14.60 12.28
N GLY A 28 2.66 -14.94 11.17
CA GLY A 28 4.10 -15.11 11.04
C GLY A 28 4.66 -14.37 9.82
N ARG A 29 5.84 -14.77 9.38
CA ARG A 29 6.46 -14.26 8.17
C ARG A 29 5.83 -14.94 6.94
N ARG A 30 5.13 -14.15 6.13
CA ARG A 30 4.77 -14.53 4.76
C ARG A 30 5.95 -14.22 3.86
N ARG A 31 6.35 -15.17 3.03
CA ARG A 31 7.40 -15.02 2.03
C ARG A 31 6.83 -15.09 0.63
N GLU A 32 7.41 -14.31 -0.28
CA GLU A 32 7.23 -14.56 -1.70
C GLU A 32 7.95 -15.86 -2.10
N ARG A 33 7.23 -16.76 -2.77
CA ARG A 33 7.79 -18.06 -3.21
C ARG A 33 8.93 -17.90 -4.22
N PHE A 34 8.80 -16.93 -5.13
CA PHE A 34 9.76 -16.65 -6.20
C PHE A 34 10.25 -15.18 -6.18
N PRO A 35 10.94 -14.75 -5.10
CA PRO A 35 11.27 -13.35 -4.91
C PRO A 35 12.21 -12.79 -5.97
N ASP A 36 13.00 -13.64 -6.64
CA ASP A 36 13.95 -13.26 -7.67
C ASP A 36 13.39 -13.36 -9.10
N ALA A 37 12.18 -13.88 -9.27
CA ALA A 37 11.56 -14.00 -10.59
C ALA A 37 11.32 -12.64 -11.25
N THR A 38 10.91 -11.65 -10.48
CA THR A 38 10.73 -10.27 -10.94
C THR A 38 11.00 -9.26 -9.84
N ILE A 39 11.24 -8.01 -10.25
CA ILE A 39 11.33 -6.89 -9.29
C ILE A 39 10.02 -6.75 -8.47
N TYR A 40 8.87 -7.00 -9.06
CA TYR A 40 7.57 -6.89 -8.38
C TYR A 40 7.40 -7.93 -7.29
N ASN A 41 7.83 -9.18 -7.52
CA ASN A 41 7.84 -10.24 -6.52
C ASN A 41 8.79 -9.87 -5.37
N ARG A 42 10.00 -9.37 -5.68
CA ARG A 42 10.94 -8.91 -4.67
C ARG A 42 10.36 -7.78 -3.80
N LEU A 43 9.72 -6.78 -4.43
CA LEU A 43 9.10 -5.68 -3.70
C LEU A 43 7.96 -6.16 -2.81
N THR A 44 7.20 -7.15 -3.25
CA THR A 44 6.11 -7.77 -2.47
C THR A 44 6.64 -8.54 -1.27
N ASP A 45 7.71 -9.33 -1.42
CA ASP A 45 8.39 -10.00 -0.30
C ASP A 45 8.85 -8.99 0.76
N MET A 46 9.47 -7.90 0.32
CA MET A 46 9.89 -6.82 1.21
C MET A 46 8.71 -6.14 1.93
N GLU A 47 7.58 -5.96 1.24
CA GLU A 47 6.36 -5.36 1.81
C GLU A 47 5.74 -6.25 2.90
N TRP A 48 5.75 -7.57 2.68
CA TRP A 48 5.20 -8.56 3.63
C TRP A 48 6.07 -8.77 4.87
N ASP A 49 7.31 -8.30 4.84
CA ASP A 49 8.16 -8.31 6.02
C ASP A 49 7.77 -7.18 6.98
N THR A 50 6.83 -7.47 7.85
CA THR A 50 6.32 -6.55 8.88
C THR A 50 7.06 -6.76 10.21
N PRO A 51 7.01 -5.81 11.17
CA PRO A 51 7.64 -5.98 12.48
C PRO A 51 7.03 -7.13 13.29
N ILE A 52 7.87 -7.86 14.03
CA ILE A 52 7.48 -8.87 15.01
C ILE A 52 6.83 -8.18 16.22
N GLY A 53 5.92 -8.89 16.92
CA GLY A 53 5.19 -8.40 18.09
C GLY A 53 3.75 -8.01 17.78
N THR A 54 3.15 -7.20 18.63
CA THR A 54 1.76 -6.79 18.50
C THR A 54 1.49 -6.05 17.20
N ALA A 55 0.57 -6.57 16.40
CA ALA A 55 0.28 -6.10 15.04
C ALA A 55 -1.10 -5.45 14.95
N LYS A 56 -1.27 -4.57 13.95
CA LYS A 56 -2.58 -3.98 13.64
C LYS A 56 -3.38 -4.79 12.63
N SER A 57 -2.71 -5.63 11.84
CA SER A 57 -3.26 -6.51 10.80
C SER A 57 -2.32 -7.69 10.62
N CYS A 58 -2.81 -8.80 10.08
CA CYS A 58 -2.11 -10.07 10.08
C CYS A 58 -1.86 -10.66 8.68
N GLY A 59 -2.54 -10.18 7.63
CA GLY A 59 -2.63 -10.89 6.38
C GLY A 59 -3.72 -11.97 6.39
N GLY A 60 -4.18 -12.39 5.22
CA GLY A 60 -5.32 -13.31 5.11
C GLY A 60 -5.01 -14.78 5.42
N ASP A 61 -3.74 -15.14 5.56
CA ASP A 61 -3.23 -16.49 5.75
C ASP A 61 -2.80 -16.80 7.20
N ALA A 62 -3.24 -15.98 8.17
CA ALA A 62 -2.96 -16.14 9.60
C ALA A 62 -3.88 -17.17 10.27
N LEU A 63 -3.51 -17.64 11.48
CA LEU A 63 -4.38 -18.48 12.32
C LEU A 63 -5.26 -17.61 13.20
N PHE A 64 -6.58 -17.85 13.17
CA PHE A 64 -7.59 -17.08 13.89
C PHE A 64 -8.29 -17.95 14.94
N ARG A 65 -8.54 -17.35 16.10
CA ARG A 65 -9.45 -17.93 17.10
C ARG A 65 -10.89 -17.84 16.57
N ALA A 66 -11.55 -18.99 16.40
CA ALA A 66 -12.90 -19.06 15.82
C ALA A 66 -13.94 -18.26 16.63
N GLU A 67 -13.79 -18.21 17.96
CA GLU A 67 -14.64 -17.41 18.85
C GLU A 67 -14.56 -15.93 18.51
N ALA A 68 -13.36 -15.38 18.39
CA ALA A 68 -13.12 -13.98 18.05
C ALA A 68 -13.69 -13.61 16.67
N LEU A 69 -13.54 -14.51 15.68
CA LEU A 69 -14.14 -14.29 14.36
C LEU A 69 -15.67 -14.24 14.40
N ARG A 70 -16.31 -15.15 15.17
CA ARG A 70 -17.77 -15.16 15.33
C ARG A 70 -18.26 -13.90 16.02
N GLU A 71 -17.56 -13.44 17.07
CA GLU A 71 -17.90 -12.22 17.82
C GLU A 71 -17.97 -10.99 16.91
N VAL A 72 -17.02 -10.83 15.98
CA VAL A 72 -16.98 -9.69 15.07
C VAL A 72 -17.72 -9.91 13.75
N GLY A 73 -18.35 -11.08 13.55
CA GLY A 73 -19.13 -11.41 12.34
C GLY A 73 -18.29 -11.71 11.10
N GLY A 74 -17.02 -12.09 11.24
CA GLY A 74 -16.14 -12.46 10.13
C GLY A 74 -15.81 -11.30 9.17
N TYR A 75 -15.55 -11.62 7.91
CA TYR A 75 -15.26 -10.62 6.87
C TYR A 75 -16.48 -9.81 6.47
N ASN A 76 -16.29 -8.51 6.25
CA ASN A 76 -17.34 -7.62 5.77
C ASN A 76 -17.48 -7.76 4.23
N PRO A 77 -18.63 -8.26 3.70
CA PRO A 77 -18.80 -8.51 2.28
C PRO A 77 -18.85 -7.24 1.41
N THR A 78 -18.98 -6.06 2.01
CA THR A 78 -18.98 -4.79 1.28
C THR A 78 -17.57 -4.26 1.01
N VAL A 79 -16.55 -4.84 1.63
CA VAL A 79 -15.14 -4.47 1.46
C VAL A 79 -14.53 -5.32 0.35
N ILE A 80 -14.22 -4.68 -0.78
CA ILE A 80 -13.70 -5.38 -1.97
C ILE A 80 -12.17 -5.59 -1.95
N ALA A 81 -11.47 -4.90 -1.04
CA ALA A 81 -10.04 -5.01 -0.83
C ALA A 81 -9.69 -4.43 0.55
N GLY A 82 -8.74 -5.07 1.25
CA GLY A 82 -8.42 -4.72 2.63
C GLY A 82 -9.44 -5.26 3.63
N GLU A 83 -10.11 -6.36 3.29
CA GLU A 83 -11.09 -7.08 4.09
C GLU A 83 -10.49 -7.61 5.39
N GLU A 84 -9.26 -8.12 5.33
CA GLU A 84 -8.55 -8.59 6.52
C GLU A 84 -8.14 -7.43 7.45
N PRO A 85 -7.45 -6.35 6.99
CA PRO A 85 -7.17 -5.21 7.84
C PRO A 85 -8.41 -4.56 8.46
N GLU A 86 -9.53 -4.54 7.74
CA GLU A 86 -10.82 -4.04 8.25
C GLU A 86 -11.34 -4.92 9.40
N MET A 87 -11.35 -6.24 9.22
CA MET A 87 -11.73 -7.19 10.26
C MET A 87 -10.83 -7.07 11.50
N CYS A 88 -9.53 -6.88 11.29
CA CYS A 88 -8.57 -6.67 12.38
C CYS A 88 -8.86 -5.38 13.16
N VAL A 89 -9.42 -4.33 12.55
CA VAL A 89 -9.92 -3.16 13.32
C VAL A 89 -11.04 -3.57 14.24
N ARG A 90 -12.05 -4.32 13.77
CA ARG A 90 -13.18 -4.78 14.59
C ARG A 90 -12.73 -5.70 15.72
N LEU A 91 -11.79 -6.62 15.47
CA LEU A 91 -11.19 -7.45 16.50
C LEU A 91 -10.54 -6.60 17.61
N ARG A 92 -9.74 -5.60 17.26
CA ARG A 92 -9.12 -4.71 18.27
C ARG A 92 -10.15 -3.86 19.01
N GLN A 93 -11.20 -3.41 18.35
CA GLN A 93 -12.31 -2.67 18.99
C GLN A 93 -13.10 -3.54 19.97
N ALA A 94 -13.18 -4.86 19.73
CA ALA A 94 -13.75 -5.84 20.64
C ALA A 94 -12.79 -6.23 21.80
N GLY A 95 -11.57 -5.66 21.84
CA GLY A 95 -10.59 -5.90 22.89
C GLY A 95 -9.59 -7.02 22.62
N TRP A 96 -9.64 -7.64 21.44
CA TRP A 96 -8.70 -8.68 21.03
C TRP A 96 -7.35 -8.12 20.60
N THR A 97 -6.30 -8.92 20.79
CA THR A 97 -4.94 -8.59 20.34
C THR A 97 -4.53 -9.49 19.17
N ILE A 98 -3.67 -8.96 18.30
CA ILE A 98 -3.09 -9.64 17.14
C ILE A 98 -1.59 -9.67 17.35
N GLU A 99 -0.97 -10.83 17.19
CA GLU A 99 0.48 -10.98 17.35
C GLU A 99 1.13 -11.53 16.09
N ARG A 100 2.25 -10.92 15.70
CA ARG A 100 3.15 -11.46 14.71
C ARG A 100 4.33 -12.14 15.39
N LEU A 101 4.35 -13.46 15.28
CA LEU A 101 5.39 -14.31 15.81
C LEU A 101 6.67 -14.21 14.98
N ASP A 102 7.82 -14.47 15.60
CA ASP A 102 9.10 -14.66 14.91
C ASP A 102 9.19 -16.09 14.37
N ALA A 103 8.36 -16.39 13.38
CA ALA A 103 8.25 -17.69 12.76
C ALA A 103 7.88 -17.56 11.28
N GLU A 104 8.42 -18.43 10.44
CA GLU A 104 7.98 -18.56 9.04
C GLU A 104 6.55 -19.10 9.02
N MET A 105 5.68 -18.54 8.19
CA MET A 105 4.26 -18.86 8.15
C MET A 105 3.86 -19.47 6.81
N THR A 106 4.04 -18.73 5.72
CA THR A 106 3.57 -19.13 4.41
C THR A 106 4.53 -18.73 3.30
N LEU A 107 4.56 -19.56 2.26
CA LEU A 107 5.11 -19.24 0.94
C LEU A 107 3.95 -18.86 0.02
N HIS A 108 3.93 -17.63 -0.47
CA HIS A 108 2.85 -17.09 -1.30
C HIS A 108 3.38 -16.66 -2.66
N ASP A 109 2.73 -17.06 -3.73
CA ASP A 109 3.07 -16.64 -5.09
C ASP A 109 2.28 -15.37 -5.44
N ALA A 110 2.96 -14.23 -5.48
CA ALA A 110 2.36 -12.98 -5.92
C ALA A 110 2.04 -12.99 -7.42
N ALA A 111 2.69 -13.82 -8.21
CA ALA A 111 2.52 -14.00 -9.66
C ALA A 111 2.53 -12.67 -10.44
N MET A 112 3.37 -11.72 -10.03
CA MET A 112 3.48 -10.42 -10.69
C MET A 112 4.66 -10.39 -11.65
N THR A 113 4.37 -10.53 -12.93
CA THR A 113 5.37 -10.55 -14.01
C THR A 113 5.40 -9.26 -14.83
N LYS A 114 4.39 -8.40 -14.71
CA LYS A 114 4.21 -7.21 -15.54
C LYS A 114 3.95 -5.95 -14.70
N PHE A 115 4.45 -4.81 -15.17
CA PHE A 115 4.18 -3.50 -14.55
C PHE A 115 2.68 -3.21 -14.39
N SER A 116 1.87 -3.63 -15.37
CA SER A 116 0.42 -3.43 -15.32
C SER A 116 -0.26 -4.15 -14.17
N GLN A 117 0.23 -5.34 -13.76
CA GLN A 117 -0.27 -6.08 -12.60
C GLN A 117 0.07 -5.34 -11.30
N TRP A 118 1.32 -4.89 -11.17
CA TRP A 118 1.74 -4.06 -10.04
C TRP A 118 0.93 -2.76 -9.97
N TRP A 119 0.70 -2.09 -11.11
CA TRP A 119 -0.12 -0.88 -11.18
C TRP A 119 -1.55 -1.12 -10.70
N LYS A 120 -2.23 -2.16 -11.23
CA LYS A 120 -3.59 -2.54 -10.82
C LYS A 120 -3.67 -2.90 -9.34
N ARG A 121 -2.67 -3.62 -8.80
CA ARG A 121 -2.57 -3.93 -7.38
C ARG A 121 -2.53 -2.65 -6.53
N ASN A 122 -1.78 -1.65 -6.95
CA ASN A 122 -1.72 -0.36 -6.26
C ASN A 122 -3.02 0.44 -6.40
N VAL A 123 -3.71 0.39 -7.54
CA VAL A 123 -5.07 0.97 -7.68
C VAL A 123 -6.03 0.32 -6.68
N ARG A 124 -6.01 -1.01 -6.58
CA ARG A 124 -6.81 -1.77 -5.58
C ARG A 124 -6.46 -1.33 -4.15
N ALA A 125 -5.19 -1.19 -3.83
CA ALA A 125 -4.73 -0.74 -2.52
C ALA A 125 -5.20 0.69 -2.19
N GLY A 126 -5.16 1.61 -3.14
CA GLY A 126 -5.67 2.97 -2.98
C GLY A 126 -7.17 3.03 -2.67
N HIS A 127 -7.96 2.19 -3.34
CA HIS A 127 -9.39 2.01 -3.03
C HIS A 127 -9.58 1.51 -1.60
N ALA A 128 -8.83 0.46 -1.20
CA ALA A 128 -8.88 -0.11 0.14
C ALA A 128 -8.54 0.91 1.23
N TYR A 129 -7.50 1.73 1.03
CA TYR A 129 -7.13 2.78 1.99
C TYR A 129 -8.24 3.82 2.16
N ALA A 130 -8.88 4.24 1.06
CA ALA A 130 -9.97 5.20 1.12
C ALA A 130 -11.20 4.62 1.82
N GLN A 131 -11.60 3.39 1.48
CA GLN A 131 -12.73 2.69 2.09
C GLN A 131 -12.48 2.45 3.59
N GLY A 132 -11.34 1.89 3.96
CA GLY A 132 -10.98 1.64 5.36
C GLY A 132 -10.92 2.92 6.20
N ALA A 133 -10.38 4.02 5.64
CA ALA A 133 -10.36 5.32 6.31
C ALA A 133 -11.77 5.92 6.47
N ALA A 134 -12.66 5.73 5.50
CA ALA A 134 -14.05 6.17 5.60
C ALA A 134 -14.82 5.41 6.69
N MET A 135 -14.57 4.10 6.83
CA MET A 135 -15.24 3.25 7.82
C MET A 135 -14.68 3.46 9.25
N HIS A 136 -13.37 3.46 9.41
CA HIS A 136 -12.72 3.38 10.73
C HIS A 136 -11.70 4.50 11.01
N GLY A 137 -11.52 5.44 10.10
CA GLY A 137 -10.53 6.51 10.25
C GLY A 137 -10.75 7.38 11.49
N LYS A 138 -12.00 7.66 11.82
CA LYS A 138 -12.37 8.51 12.99
C LYS A 138 -12.19 7.78 14.32
N THR A 139 -12.41 6.47 14.36
CA THR A 139 -12.43 5.67 15.60
C THR A 139 -11.09 5.04 15.93
N ASP A 140 -10.36 4.55 14.91
CA ASP A 140 -9.08 3.81 15.06
C ASP A 140 -7.89 4.50 14.36
N GLY A 141 -8.13 5.56 13.60
CA GLY A 141 -7.11 6.18 12.76
C GLY A 141 -6.71 5.29 11.56
N HIS A 142 -7.50 4.23 11.27
CA HIS A 142 -7.20 3.25 10.24
C HIS A 142 -7.03 3.92 8.87
N ASN A 143 -5.93 3.63 8.20
CA ASN A 143 -5.54 4.14 6.88
C ASN A 143 -5.44 5.68 6.74
N LEU A 144 -5.62 6.48 7.79
CA LEU A 144 -5.54 7.94 7.68
C LEU A 144 -4.16 8.43 7.22
N LYS A 145 -3.07 7.79 7.69
CA LYS A 145 -1.71 8.14 7.25
C LYS A 145 -1.50 7.87 5.77
N GLN A 146 -2.02 6.74 5.28
CA GLN A 146 -1.98 6.35 3.87
C GLN A 146 -2.76 7.34 3.02
N VAL A 147 -4.00 7.64 3.40
CA VAL A 147 -4.85 8.62 2.70
C VAL A 147 -4.19 10.00 2.65
N LYS A 148 -3.70 10.53 3.78
CA LYS A 148 -2.99 11.83 3.82
C LYS A 148 -1.76 11.83 2.90
N SER A 149 -0.96 10.75 2.93
CA SER A 149 0.21 10.61 2.07
C SER A 149 -0.16 10.55 0.59
N ILE A 150 -1.23 9.84 0.22
CA ILE A 150 -1.71 9.76 -1.17
C ILE A 150 -2.25 11.10 -1.64
N VAL A 151 -3.07 11.79 -0.82
CA VAL A 151 -3.57 13.12 -1.16
C VAL A 151 -2.42 14.09 -1.40
N LEU A 152 -1.44 14.15 -0.50
CA LEU A 152 -0.32 15.08 -0.65
C LEU A 152 0.55 14.72 -1.85
N SER A 153 1.15 13.52 -1.86
CA SER A 153 2.18 13.14 -2.84
C SER A 153 1.66 12.43 -4.08
N GLY A 154 0.41 11.95 -4.09
CA GLY A 154 -0.23 11.32 -5.26
C GLY A 154 -1.22 12.24 -5.99
N MET A 155 -1.67 13.34 -5.38
CA MET A 155 -2.65 14.25 -5.98
C MET A 155 -2.18 15.70 -5.99
N LEU A 156 -1.96 16.32 -4.81
CA LEU A 156 -1.69 17.76 -4.72
C LEU A 156 -0.36 18.15 -5.36
N LEU A 157 0.74 17.51 -4.98
CA LEU A 157 2.05 17.83 -5.54
C LEU A 157 2.11 17.61 -7.06
N PRO A 158 1.63 16.49 -7.64
CA PRO A 158 1.58 16.31 -9.08
C PRO A 158 0.69 17.33 -9.78
N ALA A 159 -0.47 17.68 -9.18
CA ALA A 159 -1.38 18.68 -9.75
C ALA A 159 -0.75 20.07 -9.75
N ILE A 160 -0.11 20.50 -8.66
CA ILE A 160 0.59 21.78 -8.57
C ILE A 160 1.74 21.82 -9.60
N TYR A 161 2.50 20.73 -9.71
CA TYR A 161 3.59 20.62 -10.68
C TYR A 161 3.08 20.72 -12.12
N ALA A 162 2.05 19.97 -12.47
CA ALA A 162 1.46 20.00 -13.81
C ALA A 162 0.87 21.37 -14.15
N PHE A 163 0.12 21.97 -13.21
CA PHE A 163 -0.42 23.32 -13.38
C PHE A 163 0.67 24.36 -13.54
N GLY A 164 1.73 24.30 -12.72
CA GLY A 164 2.88 25.19 -12.83
C GLY A 164 3.60 25.07 -14.18
N LEU A 165 3.78 23.84 -14.68
CA LEU A 165 4.36 23.62 -16.03
C LEU A 165 3.49 24.23 -17.12
N VAL A 166 2.18 24.00 -17.08
CA VAL A 166 1.25 24.55 -18.08
C VAL A 166 1.24 26.07 -18.02
N ALA A 167 1.13 26.66 -16.83
CA ALA A 167 1.15 28.12 -16.65
C ALA A 167 2.46 28.74 -17.16
N LEU A 168 3.60 28.16 -16.81
CA LEU A 168 4.91 28.62 -17.26
C LEU A 168 5.03 28.51 -18.80
N SER A 169 4.63 27.38 -19.38
CA SER A 169 4.69 27.17 -20.85
C SER A 169 3.80 28.16 -21.59
N THR A 170 2.58 28.41 -21.08
CA THR A 170 1.63 29.38 -21.66
C THR A 170 2.19 30.80 -21.57
N TYR A 171 2.76 31.17 -20.44
CA TYR A 171 3.39 32.50 -20.25
C TYR A 171 4.56 32.73 -21.23
N VAL A 172 5.48 31.77 -21.33
CA VAL A 172 6.62 31.85 -22.26
C VAL A 172 6.14 31.92 -23.72
N PHE A 173 5.14 31.14 -24.09
CA PHE A 173 4.57 31.16 -25.44
C PHE A 173 3.92 32.53 -25.77
N ALA A 174 3.16 33.11 -24.82
CA ALA A 174 2.51 34.40 -25.03
C ALA A 174 3.53 35.54 -25.21
N LEU A 175 4.60 35.56 -24.40
CA LEU A 175 5.68 36.54 -24.56
C LEU A 175 6.38 36.41 -25.93
N HIS A 176 6.72 35.17 -26.29
CA HIS A 176 7.39 34.91 -27.59
C HIS A 176 6.52 35.33 -28.76
N ALA A 177 5.20 35.12 -28.72
CA ALA A 177 4.26 35.55 -29.74
C ALA A 177 4.22 37.08 -29.92
N ASN A 178 4.54 37.85 -28.84
CA ASN A 178 4.65 39.30 -28.84
C ASN A 178 6.07 39.83 -29.17
N GLY A 179 7.02 38.92 -29.47
CA GLY A 179 8.43 39.31 -29.68
C GLY A 179 9.18 39.63 -28.39
N GLU A 180 8.63 39.24 -27.24
CA GLU A 180 9.20 39.50 -25.92
C GLU A 180 9.86 38.23 -25.35
N TRP A 181 10.79 38.39 -24.42
CA TRP A 181 11.41 37.31 -23.70
C TRP A 181 11.07 37.44 -22.20
N PRO A 182 10.83 36.29 -21.52
CA PRO A 182 10.56 36.33 -20.08
C PRO A 182 11.77 36.85 -19.30
N GLU A 183 11.51 37.61 -18.23
CA GLU A 183 12.56 38.09 -17.34
C GLU A 183 13.30 36.92 -16.70
N HIS A 184 14.63 36.99 -16.65
CA HIS A 184 15.48 35.97 -16.06
C HIS A 184 15.10 35.65 -14.62
N THR A 185 14.78 36.65 -13.80
CA THR A 185 14.37 36.47 -12.40
C THR A 185 13.10 35.67 -12.28
N PHE A 186 12.08 35.93 -13.11
CA PHE A 186 10.83 35.16 -13.12
C PHE A 186 11.07 33.71 -13.51
N MET A 187 11.87 33.48 -14.57
CA MET A 187 12.20 32.12 -15.02
C MET A 187 12.94 31.32 -13.93
N LEU A 188 13.91 31.94 -13.25
CA LEU A 188 14.63 31.32 -12.16
C LEU A 188 13.70 30.92 -10.99
N LEU A 189 12.78 31.79 -10.60
CA LEU A 189 11.82 31.52 -9.52
C LEU A 189 10.84 30.42 -9.91
N ALA A 190 10.29 30.44 -11.14
CA ALA A 190 9.36 29.45 -11.63
C ALA A 190 10.01 28.06 -11.74
N CYS A 191 11.17 27.98 -12.39
CA CYS A 191 11.93 26.72 -12.49
C CYS A 191 12.40 26.23 -11.13
N GLY A 192 12.83 27.14 -10.23
CA GLY A 192 13.21 26.83 -8.85
C GLY A 192 12.05 26.23 -8.06
N GLY A 193 10.85 26.81 -8.16
CA GLY A 193 9.63 26.29 -7.51
C GLY A 193 9.25 24.90 -8.00
N LEU A 194 9.30 24.65 -9.31
CA LEU A 194 9.03 23.33 -9.90
C LEU A 194 10.10 22.31 -9.47
N SER A 195 11.37 22.71 -9.46
CA SER A 195 12.47 21.86 -9.00
C SER A 195 12.32 21.48 -7.54
N LEU A 196 11.84 22.38 -6.69
CA LEU A 196 11.59 22.09 -5.28
C LEU A 196 10.58 20.95 -5.10
N ILE A 197 9.51 20.89 -5.91
CA ILE A 197 8.54 19.80 -5.87
C ILE A 197 9.22 18.47 -6.21
N LEU A 198 10.08 18.42 -7.22
CA LEU A 198 10.83 17.23 -7.58
C LEU A 198 11.78 16.80 -6.44
N LEU A 199 12.44 17.77 -5.80
CA LEU A 199 13.31 17.49 -4.64
C LEU A 199 12.54 16.87 -3.46
N VAL A 200 11.27 17.21 -3.26
CA VAL A 200 10.42 16.54 -2.26
C VAL A 200 10.29 15.04 -2.57
N TYR A 201 10.09 14.65 -3.83
CA TYR A 201 10.01 13.23 -4.20
C TYR A 201 11.35 12.50 -4.04
N VAL A 202 12.45 13.15 -4.41
CA VAL A 202 13.80 12.61 -4.17
C VAL A 202 14.03 12.38 -2.67
N TRP A 203 13.68 13.36 -1.85
CA TRP A 203 13.80 13.25 -0.39
C TRP A 203 12.92 12.14 0.20
N LEU A 204 11.66 12.00 -0.27
CA LEU A 204 10.77 10.91 0.13
C LEU A 204 11.40 9.55 -0.25
N GLY A 205 11.88 9.41 -1.48
CA GLY A 205 12.58 8.21 -1.94
C GLY A 205 13.80 7.88 -1.09
N PHE A 206 14.64 8.89 -0.81
CA PHE A 206 15.82 8.73 0.05
C PHE A 206 15.47 8.29 1.47
N ARG A 207 14.41 8.84 2.08
CA ARG A 207 13.93 8.41 3.40
C ARG A 207 13.48 6.96 3.40
N ILE A 208 12.75 6.53 2.36
CA ILE A 208 12.28 5.14 2.22
C ILE A 208 13.47 4.20 2.03
N TRP A 209 14.40 4.55 1.15
CA TRP A 209 15.63 3.80 0.92
C TRP A 209 16.43 3.61 2.21
N LYS A 210 16.68 4.70 2.95
CA LYS A 210 17.40 4.66 4.23
C LYS A 210 16.67 3.82 5.29
N TYR A 211 15.34 3.85 5.31
CA TYR A 211 14.54 3.02 6.20
C TYR A 211 14.74 1.53 5.90
N ARG A 212 14.70 1.14 4.62
CA ARG A 212 14.89 -0.26 4.20
C ARG A 212 16.31 -0.77 4.50
N LEU A 213 17.31 0.05 4.25
CA LEU A 213 18.70 -0.28 4.64
C LEU A 213 18.85 -0.54 6.13
N ARG A 214 18.20 0.25 6.99
CA ARG A 214 18.20 0.04 8.45
C ARG A 214 17.52 -1.26 8.87
N ARG A 215 16.68 -1.82 8.05
CA ARG A 215 16.07 -3.13 8.25
C ARG A 215 16.93 -4.29 7.76
N GLY A 216 18.08 -4.02 7.17
CA GLY A 216 19.00 -5.02 6.65
C GLY A 216 18.77 -5.43 5.20
N ASP A 217 17.89 -4.75 4.47
CA ASP A 217 17.65 -5.05 3.06
C ASP A 217 18.84 -4.65 2.19
N HIS A 218 19.06 -5.38 1.10
CA HIS A 218 20.10 -5.07 0.13
C HIS A 218 19.86 -3.70 -0.52
N ALA A 219 20.95 -2.93 -0.73
CA ALA A 219 20.88 -1.53 -1.19
C ALA A 219 20.14 -1.36 -2.52
N GLY A 220 20.36 -2.23 -3.49
CA GLY A 220 19.69 -2.20 -4.80
C GLY A 220 18.19 -2.46 -4.69
N SER A 221 17.78 -3.49 -3.94
CA SER A 221 16.36 -3.78 -3.70
C SER A 221 15.67 -2.65 -2.93
N SER A 222 16.38 -2.05 -1.96
CA SER A 222 15.90 -0.88 -1.21
C SER A 222 15.68 0.35 -2.11
N ALA A 223 16.57 0.58 -3.08
CA ALA A 223 16.43 1.67 -4.05
C ALA A 223 15.20 1.46 -4.94
N TRP A 224 15.01 0.27 -5.49
CA TRP A 224 13.81 -0.06 -6.26
C TRP A 224 12.54 0.04 -5.43
N TYR A 225 12.56 -0.44 -4.18
CA TYR A 225 11.44 -0.30 -3.26
C TYR A 225 11.07 1.18 -3.04
N ALA A 226 12.05 2.05 -2.88
CA ALA A 226 11.82 3.48 -2.73
C ALA A 226 11.20 4.10 -3.98
N VAL A 227 11.75 3.81 -5.17
CA VAL A 227 11.23 4.29 -6.46
C VAL A 227 9.78 3.85 -6.66
N PHE A 228 9.50 2.55 -6.51
CA PHE A 228 8.15 2.01 -6.71
C PHE A 228 7.16 2.49 -5.64
N THR A 229 7.59 2.72 -4.40
CA THR A 229 6.73 3.31 -3.36
C THR A 229 6.33 4.75 -3.68
N VAL A 230 7.25 5.54 -4.26
CA VAL A 230 6.96 6.91 -4.70
C VAL A 230 6.03 6.89 -5.91
N ILE A 231 6.34 6.12 -6.96
CA ILE A 231 5.49 5.99 -8.16
C ILE A 231 4.11 5.43 -7.80
N GLY A 232 4.05 4.50 -6.86
CA GLY A 232 2.81 3.87 -6.39
C GLY A 232 1.78 4.84 -5.83
N LYS A 233 2.17 6.07 -5.47
CA LYS A 233 1.23 7.10 -5.04
C LYS A 233 0.24 7.50 -6.13
N LEU A 234 0.64 7.43 -7.41
CA LEU A 234 -0.24 7.75 -8.54
C LEU A 234 -1.36 6.71 -8.71
N PRO A 235 -1.09 5.40 -8.88
CA PRO A 235 -2.16 4.41 -8.96
C PRO A 235 -2.99 4.32 -7.67
N ASN A 236 -2.39 4.52 -6.49
CA ASN A 236 -3.15 4.64 -5.25
C ASN A 236 -4.14 5.82 -5.29
N ALA A 237 -3.74 6.97 -5.84
CA ALA A 237 -4.61 8.13 -6.00
C ALA A 237 -5.79 7.82 -6.94
N ILE A 238 -5.56 7.12 -8.04
CA ILE A 238 -6.61 6.66 -8.96
C ILE A 238 -7.61 5.76 -8.22
N GLY A 239 -7.13 4.80 -7.46
CA GLY A 239 -7.98 3.91 -6.65
C GLY A 239 -8.82 4.66 -5.63
N MET A 240 -8.22 5.62 -4.94
CA MET A 240 -8.90 6.46 -3.95
C MET A 240 -9.98 7.34 -4.60
N LEU A 241 -9.68 7.97 -5.75
CA LEU A 241 -10.66 8.76 -6.51
C LEU A 241 -11.81 7.87 -7.02
N THR A 242 -11.51 6.65 -7.44
CA THR A 242 -12.51 5.66 -7.85
C THR A 242 -13.45 5.32 -6.70
N TYR A 243 -12.91 5.09 -5.48
CA TYR A 243 -13.73 4.88 -4.29
C TYR A 243 -14.66 6.07 -4.03
N TRP A 244 -14.14 7.31 -3.97
CA TRP A 244 -14.92 8.49 -3.68
C TRP A 244 -16.00 8.75 -4.72
N LYS A 245 -15.67 8.56 -6.01
CA LYS A 245 -16.65 8.66 -7.10
C LYS A 245 -17.79 7.64 -6.94
N ASN A 246 -17.44 6.36 -6.71
CA ASN A 246 -18.44 5.31 -6.56
C ASN A 246 -19.32 5.53 -5.31
N HIS A 247 -18.68 5.88 -4.19
CA HIS A 247 -19.39 6.18 -2.94
C HIS A 247 -20.38 7.35 -3.10
N LYS A 248 -19.94 8.46 -3.73
CA LYS A 248 -20.82 9.60 -4.01
C LYS A 248 -21.98 9.27 -4.94
N LEU A 249 -21.77 8.34 -5.87
CA LEU A 249 -22.81 7.90 -6.83
C LEU A 249 -23.67 6.74 -6.33
N GLY A 250 -23.47 6.26 -5.09
CA GLY A 250 -24.17 5.09 -4.53
C GLY A 250 -23.92 3.78 -5.30
N LYS A 251 -22.78 3.69 -6.03
CA LYS A 251 -22.44 2.52 -6.82
C LYS A 251 -21.67 1.52 -5.97
N GLN A 252 -22.04 0.24 -6.08
CA GLN A 252 -21.22 -0.84 -5.51
C GLN A 252 -19.87 -0.92 -6.22
N ALA A 253 -18.81 -1.05 -5.44
CA ALA A 253 -17.49 -1.26 -5.96
C ALA A 253 -17.34 -2.69 -6.50
N LYS A 254 -16.61 -2.84 -7.62
CA LYS A 254 -16.26 -4.16 -8.18
C LYS A 254 -14.82 -4.50 -7.82
N ILE A 255 -14.53 -5.78 -7.64
CA ILE A 255 -13.16 -6.29 -7.40
C ILE A 255 -12.28 -5.88 -8.57
N ILE A 256 -11.09 -5.34 -8.25
CA ILE A 256 -10.06 -4.98 -9.22
C ILE A 256 -9.10 -6.16 -9.32
N GLU A 257 -9.28 -7.00 -10.34
CA GLU A 257 -8.41 -8.14 -10.60
C GLU A 257 -7.06 -7.69 -11.17
N TYR A 258 -5.97 -8.21 -10.59
CA TYR A 258 -4.60 -7.92 -11.05
C TYR A 258 -3.79 -9.18 -11.41
N LYS A 259 -4.18 -10.36 -10.90
CA LYS A 259 -3.62 -11.64 -11.35
C LYS A 259 -4.26 -12.01 -12.68
N SER A 260 -3.48 -12.54 -13.63
CA SER A 260 -4.02 -13.10 -14.86
C SER A 260 -4.58 -14.52 -14.58
N ALA A 261 -5.65 -14.90 -15.26
CA ALA A 261 -6.24 -16.25 -15.15
C ALA A 261 -5.28 -17.37 -15.59
N GLU A 262 -4.20 -17.04 -16.30
CA GLU A 262 -3.19 -18.00 -16.80
C GLU A 262 -2.27 -18.57 -15.70
N GLY A 263 -2.26 -18.03 -14.50
CA GLY A 263 -1.47 -18.53 -13.36
C GLY A 263 -2.23 -19.52 -12.45
N ALA A 264 -3.49 -19.83 -12.73
CA ALA A 264 -4.33 -20.68 -11.90
C ALA A 264 -4.31 -22.18 -12.30
N THR A 265 -3.51 -22.54 -13.33
CA THR A 265 -3.35 -23.92 -13.81
C THR A 265 -1.88 -24.30 -13.87
N ALA A 266 -1.29 -24.62 -12.74
CA ALA A 266 -0.09 -25.43 -12.63
C ALA A 266 -0.05 -26.09 -11.23
#